data_83e5aa70c300a38aa433eaf57ddce92f
#
_entry.id   83e5aa70c300a38aa433eaf57ddce92f
#
_cell.length_a   1.000
_cell.length_b   1.000
_cell.length_c   1.000
_cell.angle_alpha   90.00
_cell.angle_beta   90.00
_cell.angle_gamma   90.00
#
_symmetry.space_group_name_H-M   'P 1'
#
loop_
_entity.id
_entity.type
_entity.pdbx_description
1 polymer ?
#
loop_
_entity_poly.entity_id
_entity_poly.type
_entity_poly.pdbx_seq_one_letter_code
_entity_poly.pdbx_strand_id
1 'polypeptide(L)'
;MPEQNIQQKPEFTPEYDGIAPPPRFLLWLVLALFLLILVGGIGSIYVFRSVLLPGQQQRVIDQLPFMRAFMPPTPQGGTLPTAEPANSEISPEDLLSAPLDLPTTTPVPTTQPTEAAAAIQIEPSATPTDPPPPTVTPTLTPTLIPPTEASESAAPDTSQTMNVNQNAIAMPALPASARMFGFTYIKQSWNNCGPANLTMALSYYGWQRDQSYAAQLLKPDREDKNVSPHEMVRFVNEQTDLRAVSRMGGDINMLRQFVAAQIPVIIETGYMPEGYDWLGHYQTVVAYDDLQDVFYLYDSYLGNGGGGEGIAETYTDLDRNWQHFNRTFIVIYHPGREAEVRNILGEHADPMRAAEIALETAQEEARANPRDVYAWFNMGTSYTRLGRYQEAAAAYDKARSEGSLPWRMIWYQFGPFEAYFNTGRYDDVLALVNINLTNGAQYVEETHYWHGRVLEARGDISGARQAFSRALQRNYLYEEARAALDSLNA
;
A
#
# COMPACT_ATOMS: atom_id res chain seq x y z
N MET A 1 62.78 52.64 78.21
CA MET A 1 61.81 52.40 77.17
C MET A 1 62.00 50.97 76.72
N PRO A 2 61.04 50.04 76.91
CA PRO A 2 61.20 48.63 76.60
C PRO A 2 60.88 48.34 75.13
N GLU A 3 61.73 47.53 74.57
CA GLU A 3 61.57 46.98 73.21
C GLU A 3 60.36 46.06 73.14
N GLN A 4 59.55 46.26 72.10
CA GLN A 4 58.39 45.37 71.78
C GLN A 4 58.86 44.15 71.01
N ASN A 5 58.68 43.01 71.64
CA ASN A 5 58.93 41.70 71.12
C ASN A 5 57.79 41.35 70.10
N ILE A 6 58.09 41.35 68.81
CA ILE A 6 57.14 40.93 67.75
C ILE A 6 57.21 39.40 67.66
N GLN A 7 56.20 38.73 68.20
CA GLN A 7 56.00 37.31 68.02
C GLN A 7 55.60 37.03 66.51
N GLN A 8 56.48 36.33 65.81
CA GLN A 8 56.18 35.78 64.52
C GLN A 8 55.10 34.71 64.66
N LYS A 9 53.98 34.85 63.88
CA LYS A 9 52.97 33.83 63.70
C LYS A 9 53.58 32.66 62.94
N PRO A 10 53.30 31.40 63.30
CA PRO A 10 53.72 30.24 62.45
C PRO A 10 53.01 30.27 61.15
N GLU A 11 53.74 30.24 60.05
CA GLU A 11 53.24 29.96 58.64
C GLU A 11 52.71 28.52 58.60
N PHE A 12 51.39 28.43 58.40
CA PHE A 12 50.74 27.16 58.18
C PHE A 12 50.96 26.79 56.69
N THR A 13 51.95 25.97 56.37
CA THR A 13 52.11 25.32 55.14
C THR A 13 51.16 24.10 55.09
N PRO A 14 50.13 24.03 54.22
CA PRO A 14 49.34 22.82 54.10
C PRO A 14 50.25 21.73 53.55
N GLU A 15 50.49 20.71 54.34
CA GLU A 15 51.13 19.48 53.92
C GLU A 15 50.13 18.80 52.99
N TYR A 16 50.36 18.94 51.66
CA TYR A 16 49.64 18.18 50.62
C TYR A 16 50.13 16.73 50.73
N ASP A 17 49.37 15.88 51.41
CA ASP A 17 49.52 14.44 51.33
C ASP A 17 49.33 14.04 49.86
N GLY A 18 50.42 13.97 49.11
CA GLY A 18 50.43 13.57 47.75
C GLY A 18 49.91 12.14 47.62
N ILE A 19 48.69 12.01 47.05
CA ILE A 19 48.19 10.71 46.65
C ILE A 19 49.26 10.04 45.78
N ALA A 20 49.83 8.97 46.29
CA ALA A 20 50.87 8.21 45.56
C ALA A 20 50.35 7.87 44.15
N PRO A 21 51.10 8.11 43.10
CA PRO A 21 50.64 7.85 41.74
C PRO A 21 50.28 6.36 41.61
N PRO A 22 49.14 6.05 40.94
CA PRO A 22 48.69 4.67 40.80
C PRO A 22 49.82 3.82 40.18
N PRO A 23 49.98 2.57 40.59
CA PRO A 23 51.04 1.71 40.06
C PRO A 23 50.92 1.59 38.55
N ARG A 24 52.02 1.73 37.82
CA ARG A 24 52.03 1.72 36.33
C ARG A 24 51.27 0.55 35.75
N PHE A 25 51.20 -0.58 36.43
CA PHE A 25 50.39 -1.74 36.03
C PHE A 25 48.88 -1.40 35.94
N LEU A 26 48.38 -0.65 36.90
CA LEU A 26 46.94 -0.25 36.92
C LEU A 26 46.59 0.66 35.72
N LEU A 27 47.53 1.57 35.36
CA LEU A 27 47.37 2.43 34.19
C LEU A 27 47.34 1.60 32.89
N TRP A 28 48.21 0.59 32.74
CA TRP A 28 48.17 -0.29 31.60
C TRP A 28 46.94 -1.16 31.52
N LEU A 29 46.44 -1.61 32.68
CA LEU A 29 45.19 -2.40 32.75
C LEU A 29 43.97 -1.53 32.37
N VAL A 30 43.90 -0.29 32.85
CA VAL A 30 42.85 0.66 32.46
C VAL A 30 42.92 0.99 30.97
N LEU A 31 44.14 1.20 30.43
CA LEU A 31 44.30 1.46 29.00
C LEU A 31 43.91 0.24 28.16
N ALA A 32 44.31 -0.97 28.57
CA ALA A 32 43.93 -2.20 27.89
C ALA A 32 42.39 -2.42 27.89
N LEU A 33 41.73 -2.17 29.01
CA LEU A 33 40.27 -2.25 29.15
C LEU A 33 39.57 -1.21 28.27
N PHE A 34 40.08 0.03 28.26
CA PHE A 34 39.57 1.10 27.42
C PHE A 34 39.70 0.74 25.92
N LEU A 35 40.86 0.21 25.53
CA LEU A 35 41.10 -0.23 24.15
C LEU A 35 40.16 -1.39 23.73
N LEU A 36 39.92 -2.33 24.66
CA LEU A 36 39.01 -3.45 24.42
C LEU A 36 37.56 -2.98 24.29
N ILE A 37 37.11 -2.02 25.10
CA ILE A 37 35.78 -1.39 24.98
C ILE A 37 35.68 -0.62 23.66
N LEU A 38 36.72 0.13 23.28
CA LEU A 38 36.75 0.90 22.04
C LEU A 38 36.68 0.00 20.82
N VAL A 39 37.52 -1.05 20.76
CA VAL A 39 37.53 -2.01 19.64
C VAL A 39 36.25 -2.82 19.59
N GLY A 40 35.75 -3.27 20.75
CA GLY A 40 34.46 -3.94 20.85
C GLY A 40 33.29 -3.06 20.43
N GLY A 41 33.29 -1.80 20.82
CA GLY A 41 32.29 -0.80 20.43
C GLY A 41 32.29 -0.53 18.92
N ILE A 42 33.46 -0.28 18.34
CA ILE A 42 33.60 -0.09 16.87
C ILE A 42 33.15 -1.34 16.12
N GLY A 43 33.59 -2.54 16.56
CA GLY A 43 33.16 -3.80 15.97
C GLY A 43 31.64 -4.02 16.03
N SER A 44 31.04 -3.68 17.18
CA SER A 44 29.58 -3.78 17.33
C SER A 44 28.83 -2.81 16.42
N ILE A 45 29.32 -1.58 16.26
CA ILE A 45 28.76 -0.59 15.34
C ILE A 45 28.90 -1.07 13.89
N TYR A 46 30.04 -1.64 13.53
CA TYR A 46 30.27 -2.21 12.20
C TYR A 46 29.31 -3.34 11.92
N VAL A 47 29.15 -4.30 12.83
CA VAL A 47 28.18 -5.41 12.70
C VAL A 47 26.75 -4.85 12.57
N PHE A 48 26.39 -3.90 13.44
CA PHE A 48 25.07 -3.26 13.41
C PHE A 48 24.78 -2.61 12.06
N ARG A 49 25.74 -1.86 11.47
CA ARG A 49 25.52 -1.11 10.23
C ARG A 49 25.62 -1.94 8.96
N SER A 50 26.52 -2.95 8.93
CA SER A 50 26.97 -3.60 7.70
C SER A 50 26.59 -5.08 7.60
N VAL A 51 26.24 -5.71 8.73
CA VAL A 51 25.95 -7.15 8.77
C VAL A 51 24.50 -7.44 9.10
N LEU A 52 23.92 -6.65 10.02
CA LEU A 52 22.52 -6.85 10.41
C LEU A 52 21.57 -6.38 9.31
N LEU A 53 20.55 -7.19 9.04
CA LEU A 53 19.42 -6.81 8.20
C LEU A 53 18.61 -5.67 8.86
N PRO A 54 17.88 -4.84 8.08
CA PRO A 54 17.11 -3.71 8.61
C PRO A 54 16.16 -4.09 9.75
N GLY A 55 15.43 -5.19 9.66
CA GLY A 55 14.57 -5.66 10.76
C GLY A 55 15.33 -6.14 11.99
N GLN A 56 16.60 -6.57 11.85
CA GLN A 56 17.45 -6.88 12.99
C GLN A 56 17.98 -5.62 13.64
N GLN A 57 18.36 -4.62 12.84
CA GLN A 57 18.76 -3.29 13.31
C GLN A 57 17.63 -2.65 14.13
N GLN A 58 16.40 -2.70 13.63
CA GLN A 58 15.26 -2.15 14.34
C GLN A 58 15.03 -2.82 15.69
N ARG A 59 15.13 -4.15 15.79
CA ARG A 59 15.02 -4.87 17.07
C ARG A 59 16.10 -4.47 18.08
N VAL A 60 17.31 -4.18 17.58
CA VAL A 60 18.39 -3.65 18.45
C VAL A 60 18.04 -2.24 18.93
N ILE A 61 17.49 -1.38 18.06
CA ILE A 61 17.04 -0.02 18.41
C ILE A 61 15.90 -0.06 19.43
N ASP A 62 14.95 -0.97 19.29
CA ASP A 62 13.82 -1.12 20.22
C ASP A 62 14.29 -1.46 21.64
N GLN A 63 15.38 -2.22 21.75
CA GLN A 63 16.00 -2.57 23.04
C GLN A 63 17.01 -1.52 23.53
N LEU A 64 17.71 -0.89 22.61
CA LEU A 64 18.80 0.07 22.85
C LEU A 64 18.58 1.32 21.99
N PRO A 65 17.70 2.25 22.38
CA PRO A 65 17.27 3.39 21.54
C PRO A 65 18.42 4.29 21.05
N PHE A 66 19.52 4.39 21.81
CA PHE A 66 20.71 5.16 21.40
C PHE A 66 21.38 4.60 20.13
N MET A 67 21.17 3.32 19.78
CA MET A 67 21.70 2.72 18.57
C MET A 67 21.14 3.35 17.29
N ARG A 68 20.00 4.06 17.38
CA ARG A 68 19.46 4.85 16.26
C ARG A 68 20.46 5.88 15.72
N ALA A 69 21.31 6.45 16.57
CA ALA A 69 22.35 7.39 16.17
C ALA A 69 23.43 6.77 15.25
N PHE A 70 23.52 5.46 15.23
CA PHE A 70 24.46 4.70 14.39
C PHE A 70 23.83 4.11 13.13
N MET A 71 22.53 4.34 12.90
CA MET A 71 21.90 3.95 11.63
C MET A 71 22.66 4.62 10.46
N PRO A 72 22.85 3.92 9.32
CA PRO A 72 23.26 4.61 8.13
C PRO A 72 22.26 5.73 7.85
N PRO A 73 22.72 6.91 7.40
CA PRO A 73 21.78 7.96 7.05
C PRO A 73 20.82 7.39 5.99
N THR A 74 19.55 7.38 6.32
CA THR A 74 18.54 7.11 5.30
C THR A 74 18.71 8.20 4.24
N PRO A 75 18.71 7.88 2.94
CA PRO A 75 18.72 8.90 1.92
C PRO A 75 17.54 9.84 2.20
N GLN A 76 17.80 11.00 2.83
CA GLN A 76 16.75 11.96 3.15
C GLN A 76 16.42 12.75 1.90
N GLY A 77 15.14 12.84 1.55
CA GLY A 77 14.65 13.67 0.47
C GLY A 77 15.02 13.19 -0.93
N GLY A 78 15.28 11.88 -1.11
CA GLY A 78 15.44 11.31 -2.44
C GLY A 78 14.12 11.40 -3.20
N THR A 79 14.18 12.02 -4.39
CA THR A 79 13.07 12.05 -5.34
C THR A 79 13.31 11.04 -6.45
N LEU A 80 12.26 10.61 -7.11
CA LEU A 80 12.40 9.82 -8.33
C LEU A 80 13.15 10.64 -9.39
N PRO A 81 14.13 10.06 -10.09
CA PRO A 81 14.80 10.75 -11.19
C PRO A 81 13.78 11.18 -12.24
N THR A 82 14.02 12.32 -12.84
CA THR A 82 13.27 12.78 -13.99
C THR A 82 13.26 11.67 -15.04
N ALA A 83 12.11 11.42 -15.66
CA ALA A 83 12.04 10.50 -16.78
C ALA A 83 12.97 10.98 -17.92
N GLU A 84 13.52 10.06 -18.67
CA GLU A 84 14.16 10.46 -19.93
C GLU A 84 13.12 11.16 -20.82
N PRO A 85 13.51 12.21 -21.56
CA PRO A 85 12.57 12.90 -22.43
C PRO A 85 12.00 11.89 -23.42
N ALA A 86 10.83 11.38 -23.14
CA ALA A 86 10.12 10.56 -24.10
C ALA A 86 9.67 11.49 -25.25
N ASN A 87 9.82 11.02 -26.48
CA ASN A 87 9.09 11.59 -27.62
C ASN A 87 7.59 11.23 -27.46
N SER A 88 7.01 11.56 -26.30
CA SER A 88 5.58 11.39 -26.07
C SER A 88 4.88 12.44 -26.94
N GLU A 89 4.05 11.98 -27.86
CA GLU A 89 3.16 12.86 -28.66
C GLU A 89 2.04 13.44 -27.79
N ILE A 90 1.90 12.97 -26.53
CA ILE A 90 0.84 13.36 -25.60
C ILE A 90 1.38 14.47 -24.68
N SER A 91 0.77 15.65 -24.78
CA SER A 91 1.10 16.79 -23.91
C SER A 91 0.36 16.72 -22.55
N PRO A 92 0.81 17.41 -21.51
CA PRO A 92 0.05 17.55 -20.27
C PRO A 92 -1.36 18.11 -20.47
N GLU A 93 -1.54 19.01 -21.42
CA GLU A 93 -2.83 19.59 -21.79
C GLU A 93 -3.78 18.54 -22.40
N ASP A 94 -3.25 17.62 -23.20
CA ASP A 94 -4.02 16.50 -23.75
C ASP A 94 -4.49 15.57 -22.65
N LEU A 95 -3.65 15.29 -21.65
CA LEU A 95 -4.01 14.46 -20.50
C LEU A 95 -5.15 15.06 -19.66
N LEU A 96 -5.16 16.41 -19.53
CA LEU A 96 -6.19 17.11 -18.76
C LEU A 96 -7.53 17.18 -19.50
N SER A 97 -7.52 17.03 -20.82
CA SER A 97 -8.72 17.12 -21.69
C SER A 97 -9.13 15.78 -22.28
N ALA A 98 -8.37 14.71 -22.00
CA ALA A 98 -8.65 13.38 -22.54
C ALA A 98 -10.04 12.89 -22.11
N PRO A 99 -10.89 12.48 -23.06
CA PRO A 99 -12.21 11.96 -22.74
C PRO A 99 -12.09 10.63 -21.96
N LEU A 100 -13.09 10.36 -21.15
CA LEU A 100 -13.18 9.14 -20.32
C LEU A 100 -13.64 7.91 -21.11
N ASP A 101 -13.95 8.07 -22.39
CA ASP A 101 -14.43 6.98 -23.21
C ASP A 101 -13.44 5.81 -23.22
N LEU A 102 -13.96 4.61 -22.91
CA LEU A 102 -13.23 3.36 -22.96
C LEU A 102 -12.48 3.23 -24.29
N PRO A 103 -11.22 2.81 -24.31
CA PRO A 103 -10.51 2.56 -25.53
C PRO A 103 -11.27 1.48 -26.30
N THR A 104 -11.70 1.81 -27.51
CA THR A 104 -12.04 0.78 -28.48
C THR A 104 -10.77 -0.06 -28.63
N THR A 105 -10.81 -1.30 -28.19
CA THR A 105 -9.67 -2.22 -28.22
C THR A 105 -9.10 -2.26 -29.63
N THR A 106 -8.04 -1.51 -29.87
CA THR A 106 -7.20 -1.74 -31.03
C THR A 106 -6.50 -3.06 -30.79
N PRO A 107 -6.76 -4.10 -31.59
CA PRO A 107 -6.12 -5.39 -31.38
C PRO A 107 -4.59 -5.17 -31.47
N VAL A 108 -3.87 -5.57 -30.42
CA VAL A 108 -2.41 -5.73 -30.46
C VAL A 108 -2.11 -6.56 -31.70
N PRO A 109 -1.19 -6.15 -32.60
CA PRO A 109 -0.83 -6.94 -33.73
C PRO A 109 -0.27 -8.28 -33.27
N THR A 110 -1.09 -9.31 -33.33
CA THR A 110 -0.66 -10.69 -33.15
C THR A 110 0.31 -10.97 -34.30
N THR A 111 1.59 -11.08 -34.02
CA THR A 111 2.55 -11.66 -34.93
C THR A 111 2.10 -13.09 -35.19
N GLN A 112 1.50 -13.34 -36.32
CA GLN A 112 1.18 -14.69 -36.80
C GLN A 112 2.49 -15.51 -36.86
N PRO A 113 2.53 -16.69 -36.23
CA PRO A 113 3.58 -17.65 -36.56
C PRO A 113 3.38 -18.10 -38.01
N THR A 114 4.41 -18.01 -38.80
CA THR A 114 4.49 -18.52 -40.15
C THR A 114 4.23 -20.03 -40.13
N GLU A 115 3.21 -20.46 -40.83
CA GLU A 115 2.86 -21.85 -41.07
C GLU A 115 4.02 -22.61 -41.73
N ALA A 116 4.59 -23.57 -41.02
CA ALA A 116 5.25 -24.73 -41.64
C ALA A 116 5.47 -25.83 -40.57
N ALA A 117 4.51 -26.72 -40.39
CA ALA A 117 4.82 -28.11 -40.03
C ALA A 117 3.58 -29.00 -40.18
N ALA A 118 3.81 -30.12 -40.79
CA ALA A 118 2.91 -31.14 -41.28
C ALA A 118 1.93 -31.73 -40.27
N ALA A 119 0.73 -32.11 -40.82
CA ALA A 119 -0.31 -32.84 -40.18
C ALA A 119 0.17 -34.20 -39.64
N ILE A 120 -0.04 -34.48 -38.37
CA ILE A 120 -0.08 -35.81 -37.79
C ILE A 120 -1.54 -36.09 -37.42
N GLN A 121 -2.16 -37.03 -38.08
CA GLN A 121 -3.48 -37.58 -37.75
C GLN A 121 -3.37 -38.44 -36.50
N ILE A 122 -4.18 -38.14 -35.47
CA ILE A 122 -4.40 -39.03 -34.32
C ILE A 122 -5.88 -39.40 -34.33
N GLU A 123 -6.16 -40.72 -34.38
CA GLU A 123 -7.50 -41.29 -34.28
C GLU A 123 -8.17 -41.04 -32.95
N PRO A 124 -9.50 -40.92 -32.86
CA PRO A 124 -10.22 -40.62 -31.63
C PRO A 124 -10.36 -41.87 -30.77
N SER A 125 -9.91 -41.81 -29.55
CA SER A 125 -10.17 -42.79 -28.50
C SER A 125 -11.43 -42.47 -27.70
N ALA A 126 -12.11 -43.51 -27.26
CA ALA A 126 -13.44 -43.66 -26.73
C ALA A 126 -13.93 -42.60 -25.71
N THR A 127 -15.19 -42.21 -25.90
CA THR A 127 -16.06 -41.41 -25.04
C THR A 127 -16.31 -42.08 -23.68
N PRO A 128 -16.22 -41.36 -22.54
CA PRO A 128 -16.79 -41.82 -21.28
C PRO A 128 -18.30 -41.52 -21.21
N THR A 129 -19.04 -42.49 -20.70
CA THR A 129 -20.50 -42.48 -20.56
C THR A 129 -20.92 -41.56 -19.38
N ASP A 130 -21.94 -40.72 -19.64
CA ASP A 130 -22.57 -39.85 -18.65
C ASP A 130 -23.29 -40.63 -17.51
N PRO A 131 -23.27 -40.10 -16.27
CA PRO A 131 -24.10 -40.63 -15.19
C PRO A 131 -25.57 -40.16 -15.33
N PRO A 132 -26.55 -40.93 -14.76
CA PRO A 132 -27.97 -40.66 -14.95
C PRO A 132 -28.44 -39.40 -14.20
N PRO A 133 -29.52 -38.73 -14.66
CA PRO A 133 -30.00 -37.47 -14.06
C PRO A 133 -30.69 -37.69 -12.73
N PRO A 134 -30.66 -36.67 -11.81
CA PRO A 134 -31.28 -36.77 -10.49
C PRO A 134 -32.82 -36.67 -10.59
N THR A 135 -33.49 -37.47 -9.77
CA THR A 135 -34.93 -37.55 -9.58
C THR A 135 -35.49 -36.24 -8.98
N VAL A 136 -36.47 -35.66 -9.66
CA VAL A 136 -37.20 -34.43 -9.18
C VAL A 136 -38.20 -34.77 -8.06
N THR A 137 -38.10 -34.08 -6.95
CA THR A 137 -39.07 -34.06 -5.86
C THR A 137 -40.13 -32.97 -6.14
N PRO A 138 -41.43 -33.22 -5.90
CA PRO A 138 -42.47 -32.27 -6.27
C PRO A 138 -42.52 -31.04 -5.37
N THR A 139 -42.59 -29.86 -5.99
CA THR A 139 -42.75 -28.55 -5.37
C THR A 139 -44.23 -28.32 -5.01
N LEU A 140 -44.48 -27.90 -3.80
CA LEU A 140 -45.82 -27.46 -3.36
C LEU A 140 -46.15 -26.08 -3.94
N THR A 141 -47.31 -25.98 -4.60
CA THR A 141 -47.87 -24.78 -5.19
C THR A 141 -48.49 -23.88 -4.13
N PRO A 142 -48.22 -22.56 -4.04
CA PRO A 142 -48.98 -21.66 -3.18
C PRO A 142 -50.30 -21.24 -3.86
N THR A 143 -51.34 -21.29 -3.07
CA THR A 143 -52.73 -20.90 -3.43
C THR A 143 -52.84 -19.38 -3.56
N LEU A 144 -53.42 -18.93 -4.70
CA LEU A 144 -53.78 -17.54 -4.96
C LEU A 144 -55.05 -17.15 -4.19
N ILE A 145 -55.05 -16.00 -3.54
CA ILE A 145 -56.22 -15.30 -2.98
C ILE A 145 -56.66 -14.23 -4.00
N PRO A 146 -57.95 -14.13 -4.36
CA PRO A 146 -58.41 -13.19 -5.39
C PRO A 146 -58.55 -11.75 -4.87
N PRO A 147 -58.46 -10.73 -5.75
CA PRO A 147 -58.52 -9.31 -5.37
C PRO A 147 -59.97 -8.83 -5.21
N THR A 148 -60.16 -7.92 -4.26
CA THR A 148 -61.41 -7.18 -4.06
C THR A 148 -61.42 -5.93 -4.92
N GLU A 149 -62.46 -5.75 -5.69
CA GLU A 149 -62.79 -4.55 -6.48
C GLU A 149 -63.18 -3.36 -5.61
N ALA A 150 -62.74 -2.15 -5.98
CA ALA A 150 -63.53 -0.92 -5.76
C ALA A 150 -63.05 0.20 -6.69
N SER A 151 -63.88 0.46 -7.63
CA SER A 151 -64.57 1.70 -8.04
C SER A 151 -63.76 2.89 -8.59
N GLU A 152 -64.18 3.21 -9.81
CA GLU A 152 -63.88 4.37 -10.66
C GLU A 152 -64.16 5.73 -10.05
N SER A 153 -63.37 6.77 -10.39
CA SER A 153 -63.90 8.01 -10.99
C SER A 153 -62.77 8.94 -11.51
N ALA A 154 -62.90 9.27 -12.85
CA ALA A 154 -62.56 10.52 -13.53
C ALA A 154 -61.10 10.88 -13.82
N ALA A 155 -60.73 10.79 -15.12
CA ALA A 155 -59.66 11.51 -15.83
C ALA A 155 -60.16 12.90 -16.31
N PRO A 156 -59.37 13.76 -17.04
CA PRO A 156 -57.96 13.76 -17.33
C PRO A 156 -57.29 15.14 -17.14
N ASP A 157 -55.97 15.21 -17.07
CA ASP A 157 -55.21 16.22 -17.82
C ASP A 157 -53.78 15.81 -18.13
N THR A 158 -53.37 16.12 -19.34
CA THR A 158 -52.13 15.78 -20.00
C THR A 158 -50.99 16.70 -19.61
N SER A 159 -49.87 16.11 -19.11
CA SER A 159 -48.52 16.64 -19.29
C SER A 159 -47.54 15.50 -19.03
N GLN A 160 -47.05 14.85 -20.10
CA GLN A 160 -45.98 13.87 -20.04
C GLN A 160 -44.66 14.59 -19.84
N THR A 161 -44.16 14.66 -18.61
CA THR A 161 -42.74 14.73 -18.31
C THR A 161 -42.28 13.33 -17.98
N MET A 162 -41.34 12.83 -18.76
CA MET A 162 -40.71 11.53 -18.53
C MET A 162 -40.04 11.53 -17.15
N ASN A 163 -40.64 10.80 -16.21
CA ASN A 163 -40.00 10.48 -14.94
C ASN A 163 -39.01 9.35 -15.16
N VAL A 164 -37.73 9.72 -15.31
CA VAL A 164 -36.62 8.81 -15.19
C VAL A 164 -36.57 8.33 -13.74
N ASN A 165 -36.84 7.07 -13.57
CA ASN A 165 -36.43 6.15 -12.52
C ASN A 165 -36.35 6.67 -11.06
N GLN A 166 -37.49 6.78 -10.35
CA GLN A 166 -37.54 6.97 -8.91
C GLN A 166 -37.56 5.63 -8.15
N ASN A 167 -36.47 4.84 -8.28
CA ASN A 167 -36.16 3.73 -7.36
C ASN A 167 -34.74 3.82 -6.80
N ALA A 168 -34.21 5.02 -6.66
CA ALA A 168 -33.11 5.23 -5.72
C ALA A 168 -33.74 5.16 -4.31
N ILE A 169 -33.51 4.08 -3.58
CA ILE A 169 -33.79 4.03 -2.15
C ILE A 169 -32.99 5.17 -1.55
N ALA A 170 -33.68 6.23 -1.10
CA ALA A 170 -33.03 7.36 -0.47
C ALA A 170 -32.28 6.83 0.77
N MET A 171 -30.95 6.88 0.71
CA MET A 171 -30.14 6.54 1.87
C MET A 171 -30.56 7.45 3.04
N PRO A 172 -30.79 6.91 4.24
CA PRO A 172 -31.07 7.75 5.40
C PRO A 172 -29.93 8.73 5.62
N ALA A 173 -30.25 9.95 6.06
CA ALA A 173 -29.24 10.95 6.37
C ALA A 173 -28.23 10.37 7.36
N LEU A 174 -26.93 10.53 7.07
CA LEU A 174 -25.88 10.03 7.96
C LEU A 174 -25.96 10.73 9.33
N PRO A 175 -25.72 10.00 10.43
CA PRO A 175 -25.58 10.64 11.73
C PRO A 175 -24.37 11.57 11.74
N ALA A 176 -24.40 12.63 12.56
CA ALA A 176 -23.28 13.58 12.68
C ALA A 176 -21.99 12.93 13.23
N SER A 177 -22.09 11.77 13.84
CA SER A 177 -20.94 10.96 14.25
C SER A 177 -21.32 9.48 14.29
N ALA A 178 -20.36 8.60 14.02
CA ALA A 178 -20.51 7.17 14.20
C ALA A 178 -19.18 6.54 14.64
N ARG A 179 -19.29 5.44 15.39
CA ARG A 179 -18.12 4.70 15.88
C ARG A 179 -18.39 3.20 15.81
N MET A 180 -17.38 2.48 15.38
CA MET A 180 -17.33 1.02 15.46
C MET A 180 -16.56 0.59 16.70
N PHE A 181 -17.04 -0.46 17.37
CA PHE A 181 -16.43 -1.05 18.55
C PHE A 181 -16.12 -2.52 18.31
N GLY A 182 -15.19 -3.08 19.07
CA GLY A 182 -14.86 -4.51 18.99
C GLY A 182 -13.57 -4.82 18.23
N PHE A 183 -12.87 -3.83 17.72
CA PHE A 183 -11.52 -4.03 17.17
C PHE A 183 -10.51 -4.36 18.27
N THR A 184 -9.63 -5.32 18.00
CA THR A 184 -8.41 -5.52 18.79
C THR A 184 -7.29 -4.71 18.16
N TYR A 185 -6.79 -3.70 18.85
CA TYR A 185 -5.64 -2.92 18.37
C TYR A 185 -4.38 -3.79 18.32
N ILE A 186 -3.65 -3.70 17.22
CA ILE A 186 -2.41 -4.45 16.97
C ILE A 186 -1.31 -3.50 16.55
N LYS A 187 -0.28 -3.37 17.41
CA LYS A 187 0.96 -2.69 17.03
C LYS A 187 1.71 -3.54 16.01
N GLN A 188 2.09 -2.95 14.89
CA GLN A 188 2.80 -3.69 13.84
C GLN A 188 4.18 -4.19 14.27
N SER A 189 4.56 -5.35 13.79
CA SER A 189 5.94 -5.80 13.71
C SER A 189 6.65 -5.11 12.53
N TRP A 190 7.92 -5.44 12.33
CA TRP A 190 8.73 -4.85 11.26
C TRP A 190 8.07 -4.98 9.87
N ASN A 191 7.85 -3.85 9.19
CA ASN A 191 7.21 -3.71 7.89
C ASN A 191 5.81 -4.37 7.77
N ASN A 192 5.07 -4.50 8.86
CA ASN A 192 3.82 -5.26 8.92
C ASN A 192 2.57 -4.37 8.95
N CYS A 193 2.61 -3.15 8.38
CA CYS A 193 1.42 -2.28 8.40
C CYS A 193 0.20 -2.95 7.72
N GLY A 194 0.37 -3.54 6.54
CA GLY A 194 -0.69 -4.30 5.85
C GLY A 194 -1.23 -5.46 6.70
N PRO A 195 -0.40 -6.46 7.06
CA PRO A 195 -0.83 -7.58 7.90
C PRO A 195 -1.46 -7.17 9.24
N ALA A 196 -0.95 -6.12 9.90
CA ALA A 196 -1.47 -5.64 11.18
C ALA A 196 -2.86 -4.99 11.02
N ASN A 197 -3.02 -4.07 10.05
CA ASN A 197 -4.31 -3.43 9.80
C ASN A 197 -5.36 -4.42 9.29
N LEU A 198 -4.96 -5.37 8.43
CA LEU A 198 -5.85 -6.46 8.02
C LEU A 198 -6.33 -7.29 9.21
N THR A 199 -5.41 -7.68 10.10
CA THR A 199 -5.76 -8.44 11.31
C THR A 199 -6.63 -7.63 12.27
N MET A 200 -6.39 -6.32 12.43
CA MET A 200 -7.26 -5.43 13.20
C MET A 200 -8.69 -5.39 12.61
N ALA A 201 -8.82 -5.19 11.30
CA ALA A 201 -10.12 -5.16 10.66
C ALA A 201 -10.86 -6.51 10.77
N LEU A 202 -10.16 -7.62 10.61
CA LEU A 202 -10.71 -8.96 10.79
C LEU A 202 -11.11 -9.26 12.23
N SER A 203 -10.42 -8.69 13.24
CA SER A 203 -10.76 -8.88 14.64
C SER A 203 -12.15 -8.35 14.99
N TYR A 204 -12.65 -7.35 14.27
CA TYR A 204 -14.02 -6.84 14.37
C TYR A 204 -15.07 -7.95 14.12
N TYR A 205 -14.73 -8.92 13.27
CA TYR A 205 -15.56 -10.10 12.97
C TYR A 205 -15.19 -11.33 13.81
N GLY A 206 -14.38 -11.16 14.86
CA GLY A 206 -14.02 -12.24 15.76
C GLY A 206 -12.82 -13.08 15.29
N TRP A 207 -12.03 -12.61 14.31
CA TRP A 207 -10.80 -13.28 13.91
C TRP A 207 -9.80 -13.33 15.05
N GLN A 208 -9.22 -14.53 15.31
CA GLN A 208 -8.36 -14.78 16.47
C GLN A 208 -6.88 -14.97 16.13
N ARG A 209 -6.52 -15.04 14.84
CA ARG A 209 -5.11 -15.17 14.45
C ARG A 209 -4.43 -13.80 14.44
N ASP A 210 -3.13 -13.79 14.70
CA ASP A 210 -2.32 -12.56 14.76
C ASP A 210 -1.77 -12.11 13.40
N GLN A 211 -1.09 -10.96 13.40
CA GLN A 211 -0.46 -10.40 12.21
C GLN A 211 0.64 -11.31 11.64
N SER A 212 1.23 -12.21 12.43
CA SER A 212 2.30 -13.10 11.96
C SER A 212 1.73 -14.16 11.01
N TYR A 213 0.51 -14.64 11.27
CA TYR A 213 -0.18 -15.52 10.35
C TYR A 213 -0.49 -14.83 9.01
N ALA A 214 -1.02 -13.61 9.06
CA ALA A 214 -1.29 -12.84 7.85
C ALA A 214 0.01 -12.55 7.07
N ALA A 215 1.08 -12.16 7.78
CA ALA A 215 2.37 -11.86 7.17
C ALA A 215 3.01 -13.07 6.47
N GLN A 216 2.84 -14.29 7.01
CA GLN A 216 3.37 -15.51 6.37
C GLN A 216 2.76 -15.78 4.99
N LEU A 217 1.53 -15.32 4.75
CA LEU A 217 0.82 -15.51 3.49
C LEU A 217 0.90 -14.30 2.56
N LEU A 218 1.04 -13.09 3.12
CA LEU A 218 1.07 -11.85 2.35
C LEU A 218 2.50 -11.43 1.98
N LYS A 219 3.46 -11.58 2.90
CA LYS A 219 4.85 -11.16 2.73
C LYS A 219 5.80 -12.11 3.47
N PRO A 220 6.07 -13.28 2.91
CA PRO A 220 6.93 -14.30 3.54
C PRO A 220 8.34 -13.80 3.87
N ASP A 221 8.92 -12.91 3.06
CA ASP A 221 10.16 -12.22 3.39
C ASP A 221 9.88 -11.10 4.40
N ARG A 222 10.48 -11.20 5.58
CA ARG A 222 10.27 -10.21 6.66
C ARG A 222 10.76 -8.81 6.31
N GLU A 223 11.73 -8.70 5.43
CA GLU A 223 12.31 -7.42 5.00
C GLU A 223 11.51 -6.76 3.88
N ASP A 224 10.55 -7.49 3.32
CA ASP A 224 9.62 -6.92 2.36
C ASP A 224 8.84 -5.74 2.98
N LYS A 225 8.61 -4.72 2.17
CA LYS A 225 8.01 -3.45 2.58
C LYS A 225 6.61 -3.24 2.03
N ASN A 226 6.23 -4.09 1.08
CA ASN A 226 4.95 -4.01 0.41
C ASN A 226 4.00 -5.15 0.79
N VAL A 227 2.73 -4.85 0.81
CA VAL A 227 1.60 -5.77 0.65
C VAL A 227 0.57 -5.00 -0.16
N SER A 228 0.31 -5.44 -1.37
CA SER A 228 -0.63 -4.75 -2.25
C SER A 228 -2.10 -4.95 -1.81
N PRO A 229 -3.00 -3.98 -2.05
CA PRO A 229 -4.41 -4.09 -1.68
C PRO A 229 -5.11 -5.34 -2.20
N HIS A 230 -4.78 -5.78 -3.43
CA HIS A 230 -5.36 -6.99 -4.02
C HIS A 230 -4.95 -8.28 -3.30
N GLU A 231 -3.74 -8.33 -2.73
CA GLU A 231 -3.28 -9.47 -1.93
C GLU A 231 -4.05 -9.55 -0.61
N MET A 232 -4.31 -8.40 0.04
CA MET A 232 -5.14 -8.35 1.25
C MET A 232 -6.59 -8.80 0.94
N VAL A 233 -7.15 -8.39 -0.19
CA VAL A 233 -8.47 -8.84 -0.68
C VAL A 233 -8.47 -10.34 -0.91
N ARG A 234 -7.47 -10.89 -1.61
CA ARG A 234 -7.30 -12.33 -1.83
C ARG A 234 -7.23 -13.08 -0.51
N PHE A 235 -6.39 -12.60 0.43
CA PHE A 235 -6.28 -13.21 1.76
C PHE A 235 -7.65 -13.32 2.45
N VAL A 236 -8.43 -12.24 2.49
CA VAL A 236 -9.76 -12.27 3.13
C VAL A 236 -10.67 -13.29 2.46
N ASN A 237 -10.73 -13.27 1.12
CA ASN A 237 -11.64 -14.10 0.35
C ASN A 237 -11.28 -15.59 0.40
N GLU A 238 -10.01 -15.95 0.61
CA GLU A 238 -9.52 -17.32 0.64
C GLU A 238 -9.34 -17.89 2.07
N GLN A 239 -9.00 -17.04 3.04
CA GLN A 239 -8.64 -17.48 4.39
C GLN A 239 -9.76 -17.28 5.40
N THR A 240 -10.87 -16.68 5.03
CA THR A 240 -12.00 -16.38 5.91
C THR A 240 -13.35 -16.62 5.21
N ASP A 241 -14.44 -16.62 6.00
CA ASP A 241 -15.81 -16.65 5.46
C ASP A 241 -16.32 -15.24 5.08
N LEU A 242 -15.48 -14.22 5.16
CA LEU A 242 -15.78 -12.85 4.79
C LEU A 242 -15.52 -12.60 3.30
N ARG A 243 -15.91 -11.41 2.84
CA ARG A 243 -15.56 -10.86 1.53
C ARG A 243 -14.81 -9.56 1.72
N ALA A 244 -13.92 -9.28 0.78
CA ALA A 244 -13.28 -7.98 0.67
C ALA A 244 -13.28 -7.48 -0.78
N VAL A 245 -13.28 -6.18 -0.93
CA VAL A 245 -13.05 -5.49 -2.21
C VAL A 245 -12.09 -4.33 -1.97
N SER A 246 -11.23 -4.03 -2.94
CA SER A 246 -10.43 -2.81 -2.97
C SER A 246 -10.85 -1.94 -4.14
N ARG A 247 -10.87 -0.62 -3.95
CA ARG A 247 -11.16 0.39 -4.98
C ARG A 247 -10.25 1.59 -4.80
N MET A 248 -10.06 2.35 -5.88
CA MET A 248 -9.45 3.67 -5.85
C MET A 248 -10.52 4.76 -6.01
N GLY A 249 -10.14 6.02 -5.81
CA GLY A 249 -11.05 7.16 -6.00
C GLY A 249 -12.09 7.29 -4.90
N GLY A 250 -11.84 6.76 -3.70
CA GLY A 250 -12.72 6.95 -2.56
C GLY A 250 -12.84 8.42 -2.14
N ASP A 251 -13.87 8.73 -1.35
CA ASP A 251 -14.10 10.06 -0.81
C ASP A 251 -14.48 10.02 0.68
N ILE A 252 -14.42 11.18 1.33
CA ILE A 252 -14.74 11.35 2.75
C ILE A 252 -16.15 10.87 3.08
N ASN A 253 -17.13 11.14 2.21
CA ASN A 253 -18.51 10.75 2.44
C ASN A 253 -18.70 9.23 2.36
N MET A 254 -18.00 8.57 1.45
CA MET A 254 -18.00 7.11 1.34
C MET A 254 -17.43 6.45 2.61
N LEU A 255 -16.31 6.96 3.16
CA LEU A 255 -15.77 6.46 4.43
C LEU A 255 -16.77 6.64 5.58
N ARG A 256 -17.44 7.80 5.66
CA ARG A 256 -18.50 8.04 6.65
C ARG A 256 -19.65 7.04 6.52
N GLN A 257 -20.09 6.74 5.30
CA GLN A 257 -21.14 5.76 5.04
C GLN A 257 -20.77 4.36 5.53
N PHE A 258 -19.54 3.89 5.24
CA PHE A 258 -19.06 2.60 5.71
C PHE A 258 -18.98 2.55 7.24
N VAL A 259 -18.44 3.58 7.88
CA VAL A 259 -18.38 3.65 9.35
C VAL A 259 -19.79 3.66 9.97
N ALA A 260 -20.72 4.47 9.45
CA ALA A 260 -22.10 4.51 9.91
C ALA A 260 -22.82 3.16 9.70
N ALA A 261 -22.50 2.46 8.62
CA ALA A 261 -22.98 1.11 8.33
C ALA A 261 -22.28 0.03 9.17
N GLN A 262 -21.34 0.35 10.03
CA GLN A 262 -20.57 -0.61 10.82
C GLN A 262 -19.84 -1.65 9.93
N ILE A 263 -19.17 -1.17 8.88
CA ILE A 263 -18.39 -1.96 7.93
C ILE A 263 -16.94 -1.48 7.99
N PRO A 264 -15.98 -2.33 8.41
CA PRO A 264 -14.57 -1.99 8.49
C PRO A 264 -13.98 -1.58 7.14
N VAL A 265 -13.25 -0.46 7.15
CA VAL A 265 -12.51 0.07 6.00
C VAL A 265 -11.05 0.25 6.39
N ILE A 266 -10.16 -0.24 5.54
CA ILE A 266 -8.72 0.05 5.60
C ILE A 266 -8.43 1.01 4.45
N ILE A 267 -7.66 2.06 4.73
CA ILE A 267 -7.18 3.02 3.73
C ILE A 267 -5.67 2.93 3.60
N GLU A 268 -5.16 3.24 2.41
CA GLU A 268 -3.73 3.31 2.13
C GLU A 268 -3.31 4.76 1.99
N THR A 269 -2.43 5.24 2.86
CA THR A 269 -2.04 6.64 2.98
C THR A 269 -0.53 6.80 2.88
N GLY A 270 -0.08 7.99 2.48
CA GLY A 270 1.32 8.35 2.53
C GLY A 270 1.53 9.52 3.49
N TYR A 271 2.57 9.48 4.30
CA TYR A 271 2.88 10.54 5.24
C TYR A 271 4.39 10.67 5.50
N MET A 272 4.80 11.79 6.05
CA MET A 272 6.18 12.04 6.48
C MET A 272 6.23 12.17 8.00
N PRO A 273 6.63 11.09 8.72
CA PRO A 273 6.84 11.19 10.15
C PRO A 273 7.96 12.17 10.47
N GLU A 274 7.89 12.86 11.61
CA GLU A 274 8.94 13.78 12.05
C GLU A 274 10.31 13.09 12.08
N GLY A 275 11.29 13.68 11.38
CA GLY A 275 12.65 13.14 11.27
C GLY A 275 12.79 11.90 10.38
N TYR A 276 11.75 11.57 9.63
CA TYR A 276 11.74 10.45 8.67
C TYR A 276 11.42 10.93 7.26
N ASP A 277 11.70 10.07 6.29
CA ASP A 277 11.32 10.22 4.90
C ASP A 277 9.86 9.76 4.68
N TRP A 278 9.28 10.09 3.53
CA TRP A 278 7.95 9.64 3.13
C TRP A 278 7.79 8.12 3.23
N LEU A 279 6.65 7.67 3.76
CA LEU A 279 6.27 6.26 3.92
C LEU A 279 4.86 6.03 3.41
N GLY A 280 4.65 4.91 2.69
CA GLY A 280 3.33 4.33 2.49
C GLY A 280 2.88 3.57 3.73
N HIS A 281 1.59 3.64 4.06
CA HIS A 281 1.05 3.07 5.28
C HIS A 281 -0.43 2.70 5.16
N TYR A 282 -0.83 1.66 5.86
CA TYR A 282 -2.24 1.29 6.03
C TYR A 282 -2.76 1.76 7.38
N GLN A 283 -4.02 2.22 7.39
CA GLN A 283 -4.74 2.64 8.59
C GLN A 283 -6.17 2.08 8.56
N THR A 284 -6.74 1.77 9.74
CA THR A 284 -8.12 1.28 9.87
C THR A 284 -9.01 2.40 10.38
N VAL A 285 -10.04 2.76 9.62
CA VAL A 285 -11.01 3.81 9.99
C VAL A 285 -12.00 3.21 10.99
N VAL A 286 -12.11 3.82 12.18
CA VAL A 286 -12.96 3.29 13.26
C VAL A 286 -14.09 4.21 13.69
N ALA A 287 -14.01 5.51 13.41
CA ALA A 287 -15.07 6.47 13.73
C ALA A 287 -14.91 7.74 12.89
N TYR A 288 -15.97 8.56 12.90
CA TYR A 288 -15.94 9.95 12.45
C TYR A 288 -16.81 10.84 13.36
N ASP A 289 -16.51 12.14 13.35
CA ASP A 289 -17.28 13.18 14.04
C ASP A 289 -17.30 14.45 13.18
N ASP A 290 -18.47 14.74 12.58
CA ASP A 290 -18.68 15.91 11.69
C ASP A 290 -18.59 17.24 12.44
N LEU A 291 -18.90 17.26 13.75
CA LEU A 291 -18.82 18.49 14.54
C LEU A 291 -17.37 18.89 14.81
N GLN A 292 -16.46 17.91 14.82
CA GLN A 292 -15.05 18.13 15.01
C GLN A 292 -14.25 18.10 13.68
N ASP A 293 -14.93 17.75 12.57
CA ASP A 293 -14.31 17.59 11.25
C ASP A 293 -13.18 16.55 11.23
N VAL A 294 -13.37 15.39 11.90
CA VAL A 294 -12.32 14.36 12.06
C VAL A 294 -12.82 12.96 11.79
N PHE A 295 -11.90 12.12 11.28
CA PHE A 295 -11.92 10.68 11.46
C PHE A 295 -11.08 10.27 12.67
N TYR A 296 -11.38 9.12 13.24
CA TYR A 296 -10.55 8.42 14.21
C TYR A 296 -10.01 7.14 13.56
N LEU A 297 -8.69 6.99 13.61
CA LEU A 297 -7.96 5.93 12.94
C LEU A 297 -7.24 5.05 13.95
N TYR A 298 -7.26 3.74 13.73
CA TYR A 298 -6.29 2.85 14.34
C TYR A 298 -5.10 2.73 13.40
N ASP A 299 -3.97 3.16 13.88
CA ASP A 299 -2.71 3.15 13.17
C ASP A 299 -1.75 2.16 13.84
N SER A 300 -1.35 1.15 13.09
CA SER A 300 -0.51 0.07 13.63
C SER A 300 0.90 0.53 14.06
N TYR A 301 1.35 1.70 13.60
CA TYR A 301 2.65 2.29 13.95
C TYR A 301 2.53 3.41 14.99
N LEU A 302 1.63 4.38 14.76
CA LEU A 302 1.47 5.56 15.62
C LEU A 302 0.63 5.29 16.87
N GLY A 303 -0.30 4.34 16.82
CA GLY A 303 -1.14 4.00 17.97
C GLY A 303 -2.66 4.02 17.68
N ASN A 304 -3.43 4.03 18.76
CA ASN A 304 -4.89 4.06 18.72
C ASN A 304 -5.50 5.13 19.64
N GLY A 305 -4.77 6.24 19.85
CA GLY A 305 -5.18 7.30 20.76
C GLY A 305 -4.88 7.01 22.24
N GLY A 306 -4.96 8.04 23.08
CA GLY A 306 -4.61 7.95 24.50
C GLY A 306 -5.55 7.07 25.33
N GLY A 307 -6.82 6.97 24.95
CA GLY A 307 -7.86 6.13 25.57
C GLY A 307 -8.33 4.97 24.72
N GLY A 308 -7.72 4.75 23.54
CA GLY A 308 -8.15 3.72 22.59
C GLY A 308 -9.26 4.18 21.65
N GLU A 309 -9.53 5.49 21.61
CA GLU A 309 -10.54 6.11 20.76
C GLU A 309 -10.12 6.20 19.28
N GLY A 310 -8.88 5.99 18.97
CA GLY A 310 -8.28 6.24 17.68
C GLY A 310 -7.50 7.56 17.66
N ILE A 311 -6.61 7.70 16.70
CA ILE A 311 -5.92 8.96 16.42
C ILE A 311 -6.88 9.81 15.59
N ALA A 312 -7.17 11.03 16.07
CA ALA A 312 -7.99 11.99 15.35
C ALA A 312 -7.18 12.62 14.22
N GLU A 313 -7.72 12.58 13.00
CA GLU A 313 -7.17 13.26 11.82
C GLU A 313 -8.28 14.03 11.12
N THR A 314 -8.00 15.30 10.76
CA THR A 314 -9.01 16.12 10.08
C THR A 314 -9.37 15.53 8.72
N TYR A 315 -10.58 15.78 8.22
CA TYR A 315 -10.98 15.31 6.89
C TYR A 315 -10.01 15.81 5.81
N THR A 316 -9.56 17.05 5.93
CA THR A 316 -8.61 17.65 4.97
C THR A 316 -7.23 16.98 5.02
N ASP A 317 -6.69 16.69 6.21
CA ASP A 317 -5.38 16.07 6.33
C ASP A 317 -5.43 14.61 5.88
N LEU A 318 -6.49 13.87 6.29
CA LEU A 318 -6.72 12.52 5.83
C LEU A 318 -6.80 12.45 4.30
N ASP A 319 -7.61 13.30 3.67
CA ASP A 319 -7.79 13.31 2.22
C ASP A 319 -6.47 13.58 1.50
N ARG A 320 -5.67 14.55 2.01
CA ARG A 320 -4.33 14.85 1.49
C ARG A 320 -3.39 13.65 1.59
N ASN A 321 -3.35 12.97 2.73
CA ASN A 321 -2.50 11.80 2.94
C ASN A 321 -2.98 10.60 2.12
N TRP A 322 -4.29 10.47 1.93
CA TRP A 322 -4.93 9.40 1.17
C TRP A 322 -4.79 9.61 -0.35
N GLN A 323 -4.69 10.86 -0.81
CA GLN A 323 -4.37 11.22 -2.19
C GLN A 323 -3.09 10.53 -2.68
N HIS A 324 -2.09 10.35 -1.82
CA HIS A 324 -0.82 9.71 -2.20
C HIS A 324 -0.97 8.30 -2.79
N PHE A 325 -2.08 7.62 -2.51
CA PHE A 325 -2.42 6.30 -3.04
C PHE A 325 -3.73 6.31 -3.83
N ASN A 326 -3.99 7.41 -4.54
CA ASN A 326 -5.19 7.58 -5.38
C ASN A 326 -6.48 7.25 -4.62
N ARG A 327 -6.52 7.58 -3.34
CA ARG A 327 -7.61 7.29 -2.39
C ARG A 327 -8.04 5.83 -2.41
N THR A 328 -7.06 4.93 -2.40
CA THR A 328 -7.28 3.48 -2.34
C THR A 328 -7.81 3.06 -0.98
N PHE A 329 -8.83 2.20 -0.98
CA PHE A 329 -9.42 1.64 0.21
C PHE A 329 -9.79 0.16 0.03
N ILE A 330 -9.92 -0.54 1.16
CA ILE A 330 -10.32 -1.95 1.24
C ILE A 330 -11.50 -2.04 2.20
N VAL A 331 -12.60 -2.63 1.75
CA VAL A 331 -13.81 -2.87 2.54
C VAL A 331 -13.91 -4.36 2.85
N ILE A 332 -14.17 -4.70 4.13
CA ILE A 332 -14.31 -6.09 4.58
C ILE A 332 -15.71 -6.28 5.15
N TYR A 333 -16.41 -7.33 4.71
CA TYR A 333 -17.83 -7.52 5.07
C TYR A 333 -18.27 -9.00 5.02
N HIS A 334 -19.36 -9.31 5.73
CA HIS A 334 -20.03 -10.61 5.56
C HIS A 334 -20.73 -10.71 4.20
N PRO A 335 -20.71 -11.89 3.53
CA PRO A 335 -21.36 -12.06 2.23
C PRO A 335 -22.82 -11.60 2.19
N GLY A 336 -23.56 -11.76 3.30
CA GLY A 336 -24.94 -11.30 3.42
C GLY A 336 -25.13 -9.79 3.33
N ARG A 337 -24.08 -8.98 3.40
CA ARG A 337 -24.09 -7.51 3.28
C ARG A 337 -23.65 -7.00 1.91
N GLU A 338 -23.44 -7.87 0.93
CA GLU A 338 -23.00 -7.52 -0.42
C GLU A 338 -23.84 -6.40 -1.06
N ALA A 339 -25.17 -6.50 -0.96
CA ALA A 339 -26.07 -5.49 -1.53
C ALA A 339 -25.91 -4.11 -0.88
N GLU A 340 -25.71 -4.06 0.43
CA GLU A 340 -25.46 -2.82 1.17
C GLU A 340 -24.09 -2.21 0.79
N VAL A 341 -23.05 -3.02 0.72
CA VAL A 341 -21.71 -2.57 0.28
C VAL A 341 -21.77 -2.01 -1.14
N ARG A 342 -22.44 -2.71 -2.07
CA ARG A 342 -22.61 -2.23 -3.45
C ARG A 342 -23.38 -0.90 -3.50
N ASN A 343 -24.37 -0.73 -2.64
CA ASN A 343 -25.14 0.51 -2.56
C ASN A 343 -24.28 1.68 -2.05
N ILE A 344 -23.42 1.46 -1.06
CA ILE A 344 -22.49 2.48 -0.55
C ILE A 344 -21.41 2.79 -1.60
N LEU A 345 -20.88 1.78 -2.26
CA LEU A 345 -19.89 1.95 -3.34
C LEU A 345 -20.47 2.74 -4.52
N GLY A 346 -21.79 2.61 -4.80
CA GLY A 346 -22.40 3.26 -5.94
C GLY A 346 -21.68 2.90 -7.24
N GLU A 347 -21.22 3.89 -7.99
CA GLU A 347 -20.47 3.70 -9.23
C GLU A 347 -19.10 3.01 -9.01
N HIS A 348 -18.47 3.17 -7.85
CA HIS A 348 -17.22 2.47 -7.48
C HIS A 348 -17.42 0.94 -7.32
N ALA A 349 -18.65 0.42 -7.37
CA ALA A 349 -18.85 -1.03 -7.37
C ALA A 349 -18.20 -1.69 -8.60
N ASP A 350 -18.17 -0.99 -9.74
CA ASP A 350 -17.40 -1.38 -10.92
C ASP A 350 -15.95 -0.88 -10.80
N PRO A 351 -14.92 -1.77 -10.88
CA PRO A 351 -13.52 -1.36 -10.75
C PRO A 351 -13.05 -0.41 -11.87
N MET A 352 -13.60 -0.53 -13.09
CA MET A 352 -13.23 0.33 -14.21
C MET A 352 -13.82 1.73 -14.00
N ARG A 353 -15.09 1.79 -13.59
CA ARG A 353 -15.74 3.06 -13.26
C ARG A 353 -15.08 3.76 -12.07
N ALA A 354 -14.63 3.01 -11.06
CA ALA A 354 -13.83 3.55 -9.96
C ALA A 354 -12.53 4.19 -10.47
N ALA A 355 -11.86 3.57 -11.44
CA ALA A 355 -10.65 4.13 -12.05
C ALA A 355 -10.94 5.39 -12.89
N GLU A 356 -12.11 5.46 -13.57
CA GLU A 356 -12.53 6.66 -14.28
C GLU A 356 -12.82 7.82 -13.32
N ILE A 357 -13.54 7.57 -12.22
CA ILE A 357 -13.81 8.59 -11.18
C ILE A 357 -12.49 9.09 -10.55
N ALA A 358 -11.57 8.16 -10.25
CA ALA A 358 -10.25 8.54 -9.76
C ALA A 358 -9.46 9.37 -10.78
N LEU A 359 -9.60 9.09 -12.07
CA LEU A 359 -9.01 9.87 -13.15
C LEU A 359 -9.60 11.29 -13.22
N GLU A 360 -10.93 11.41 -13.16
CA GLU A 360 -11.62 12.71 -13.12
C GLU A 360 -11.09 13.57 -11.97
N THR A 361 -11.04 13.00 -10.75
CA THR A 361 -10.51 13.66 -9.55
C THR A 361 -9.06 14.11 -9.76
N ALA A 362 -8.19 13.22 -10.24
CA ALA A 362 -6.78 13.54 -10.48
C ALA A 362 -6.60 14.63 -11.55
N GLN A 363 -7.44 14.65 -12.60
CA GLN A 363 -7.44 15.73 -13.60
C GLN A 363 -7.88 17.06 -13.02
N GLU A 364 -8.89 17.09 -12.14
CA GLU A 364 -9.35 18.30 -11.46
C GLU A 364 -8.25 18.85 -10.53
N GLU A 365 -7.61 17.99 -9.76
CA GLU A 365 -6.49 18.36 -8.88
C GLU A 365 -5.31 18.91 -9.67
N ALA A 366 -4.93 18.27 -10.79
CA ALA A 366 -3.84 18.74 -11.65
C ALA A 366 -4.18 20.07 -12.36
N ARG A 367 -5.47 20.32 -12.70
CA ARG A 367 -5.91 21.64 -13.21
C ARG A 367 -5.82 22.71 -12.13
N ALA A 368 -6.21 22.38 -10.89
CA ALA A 368 -6.16 23.30 -9.75
C ALA A 368 -4.72 23.62 -9.34
N ASN A 369 -3.84 22.62 -9.36
CA ASN A 369 -2.42 22.76 -9.07
C ASN A 369 -1.55 21.94 -10.05
N PRO A 370 -1.08 22.54 -11.16
CA PRO A 370 -0.26 21.84 -12.16
C PRO A 370 1.09 21.30 -11.66
N ARG A 371 1.49 21.66 -10.43
CA ARG A 371 2.71 21.14 -9.77
C ARG A 371 2.44 20.04 -8.75
N ASP A 372 1.19 19.63 -8.60
CA ASP A 372 0.85 18.53 -7.71
C ASP A 372 1.32 17.19 -8.30
N VAL A 373 2.43 16.69 -7.79
CA VAL A 373 3.03 15.44 -8.26
C VAL A 373 2.14 14.23 -8.03
N TYR A 374 1.33 14.25 -6.96
CA TYR A 374 0.42 13.16 -6.65
C TYR A 374 -0.77 13.14 -7.60
N ALA A 375 -1.31 14.30 -7.97
CA ALA A 375 -2.37 14.39 -8.98
C ALA A 375 -1.93 13.77 -10.31
N TRP A 376 -0.74 14.14 -10.81
CA TRP A 376 -0.19 13.56 -12.04
C TRP A 376 0.12 12.05 -11.90
N PHE A 377 0.65 11.64 -10.76
CA PHE A 377 0.92 10.22 -10.50
C PHE A 377 -0.37 9.40 -10.44
N ASN A 378 -1.40 9.90 -9.77
CA ASN A 378 -2.72 9.28 -9.67
C ASN A 378 -3.42 9.18 -11.03
N MET A 379 -3.25 10.21 -11.87
CA MET A 379 -3.70 10.17 -13.27
C MET A 379 -3.04 9.01 -14.01
N GLY A 380 -1.71 8.83 -13.86
CA GLY A 380 -0.98 7.69 -14.40
C GLY A 380 -1.49 6.35 -13.88
N THR A 381 -1.77 6.25 -12.57
CA THR A 381 -2.32 5.05 -11.94
C THR A 381 -3.70 4.70 -12.49
N SER A 382 -4.57 5.70 -12.65
CA SER A 382 -5.91 5.52 -13.21
C SER A 382 -5.84 5.10 -14.68
N TYR A 383 -5.02 5.75 -15.50
CA TYR A 383 -4.80 5.36 -16.89
C TYR A 383 -4.22 3.94 -17.02
N THR A 384 -3.28 3.55 -16.15
CA THR A 384 -2.74 2.18 -16.12
C THR A 384 -3.86 1.18 -15.86
N ARG A 385 -4.72 1.45 -14.88
CA ARG A 385 -5.87 0.59 -14.56
C ARG A 385 -6.87 0.47 -15.72
N LEU A 386 -7.01 1.53 -16.51
CA LEU A 386 -7.86 1.59 -17.71
C LEU A 386 -7.18 0.98 -18.96
N GLY A 387 -5.92 0.50 -18.86
CA GLY A 387 -5.17 -0.04 -19.99
C GLY A 387 -4.67 1.02 -20.97
N ARG A 388 -4.75 2.30 -20.62
CA ARG A 388 -4.32 3.45 -21.42
C ARG A 388 -2.85 3.77 -21.15
N TYR A 389 -1.96 2.86 -21.52
CA TYR A 389 -0.55 2.87 -21.11
C TYR A 389 0.27 4.05 -21.66
N GLN A 390 -0.09 4.59 -22.83
CA GLN A 390 0.59 5.75 -23.40
C GLN A 390 0.32 7.01 -22.58
N GLU A 391 -0.95 7.25 -22.23
CA GLU A 391 -1.36 8.34 -21.36
C GLU A 391 -0.83 8.16 -19.94
N ALA A 392 -0.83 6.92 -19.45
CA ALA A 392 -0.24 6.60 -18.15
C ALA A 392 1.25 6.97 -18.08
N ALA A 393 2.02 6.57 -19.09
CA ALA A 393 3.46 6.87 -19.16
C ALA A 393 3.70 8.39 -19.21
N ALA A 394 2.92 9.12 -20.01
CA ALA A 394 3.03 10.58 -20.10
C ALA A 394 2.67 11.29 -18.78
N ALA A 395 1.65 10.79 -18.05
CA ALA A 395 1.27 11.31 -16.75
C ALA A 395 2.35 11.05 -15.69
N TYR A 396 2.95 9.86 -15.67
CA TYR A 396 4.08 9.55 -14.80
C TYR A 396 5.33 10.37 -15.14
N ASP A 397 5.61 10.62 -16.41
CA ASP A 397 6.71 11.49 -16.83
C ASP A 397 6.51 12.90 -16.29
N LYS A 398 5.28 13.42 -16.37
CA LYS A 398 4.95 14.73 -15.83
C LYS A 398 5.13 14.76 -14.32
N ALA A 399 4.63 13.77 -13.58
CA ALA A 399 4.83 13.66 -12.13
C ALA A 399 6.32 13.65 -11.76
N ARG A 400 7.14 12.87 -12.48
CA ARG A 400 8.59 12.78 -12.26
C ARG A 400 9.33 14.06 -12.62
N SER A 401 8.85 14.81 -13.63
CA SER A 401 9.48 16.04 -14.08
C SER A 401 9.39 17.20 -13.07
N GLU A 402 8.38 17.19 -12.20
CA GLU A 402 8.23 18.18 -11.12
C GLU A 402 9.27 18.00 -9.99
N GLY A 403 9.99 16.88 -9.95
CA GLY A 403 11.20 16.68 -9.14
C GLY A 403 10.96 16.51 -7.63
N SER A 404 9.71 16.38 -7.16
CA SER A 404 9.37 16.25 -5.74
C SER A 404 8.71 14.91 -5.38
N LEU A 405 8.53 14.01 -6.34
CA LEU A 405 7.88 12.71 -6.11
C LEU A 405 8.78 11.81 -5.25
N PRO A 406 8.32 11.35 -4.08
CA PRO A 406 9.13 10.51 -3.19
C PRO A 406 9.54 9.20 -3.87
N TRP A 407 10.84 8.88 -3.84
CA TRP A 407 11.36 7.68 -4.48
C TRP A 407 10.80 6.37 -3.89
N ARG A 408 10.36 6.39 -2.63
CA ARG A 408 9.74 5.23 -1.98
C ARG A 408 8.35 4.91 -2.50
N MET A 409 7.69 5.79 -3.25
CA MET A 409 6.39 5.46 -3.85
C MET A 409 6.44 4.20 -4.71
N ILE A 410 7.54 3.98 -5.41
CA ILE A 410 7.74 2.77 -6.22
C ILE A 410 8.09 1.50 -5.43
N TRP A 411 8.08 1.55 -4.10
CA TRP A 411 8.07 0.34 -3.27
C TRP A 411 6.68 -0.27 -3.17
N TYR A 412 5.64 0.54 -3.35
CA TYR A 412 4.23 0.22 -3.11
C TYR A 412 3.38 0.28 -4.38
N GLN A 413 3.77 1.10 -5.36
CA GLN A 413 2.96 1.42 -6.54
C GLN A 413 3.72 1.10 -7.82
N PHE A 414 3.32 0.03 -8.52
CA PHE A 414 4.01 -0.52 -9.69
C PHE A 414 3.41 -0.08 -11.02
N GLY A 415 2.43 0.82 -11.02
CA GLY A 415 1.86 1.40 -12.23
C GLY A 415 2.89 2.00 -13.19
N PRO A 416 3.92 2.74 -12.74
CA PRO A 416 4.97 3.24 -13.63
C PRO A 416 5.74 2.13 -14.36
N PHE A 417 6.03 1.01 -13.68
CA PHE A 417 6.70 -0.14 -14.30
C PHE A 417 5.83 -0.75 -15.40
N GLU A 418 4.53 -0.93 -15.12
CA GLU A 418 3.57 -1.48 -16.05
C GLU A 418 3.38 -0.58 -17.27
N ALA A 419 3.17 0.72 -17.06
CA ALA A 419 2.96 1.69 -18.13
C ALA A 419 4.19 1.79 -19.04
N TYR A 420 5.39 1.93 -18.49
CA TYR A 420 6.61 1.99 -19.28
C TYR A 420 6.90 0.67 -19.99
N PHE A 421 6.65 -0.46 -19.36
CA PHE A 421 6.81 -1.77 -20.00
C PHE A 421 5.90 -1.92 -21.22
N ASN A 422 4.61 -1.63 -21.08
CA ASN A 422 3.63 -1.78 -22.17
C ASN A 422 3.80 -0.74 -23.30
N THR A 423 4.55 0.34 -23.04
CA THR A 423 4.94 1.32 -24.07
C THR A 423 6.32 1.05 -24.67
N GLY A 424 6.97 -0.08 -24.33
CA GLY A 424 8.29 -0.46 -24.82
C GLY A 424 9.47 0.33 -24.22
N ARG A 425 9.21 1.14 -23.19
CA ARG A 425 10.20 1.99 -22.51
C ARG A 425 10.97 1.18 -21.45
N TYR A 426 11.63 0.12 -21.89
CA TYR A 426 12.33 -0.83 -21.01
C TYR A 426 13.45 -0.21 -20.20
N ASP A 427 14.13 0.84 -20.71
CA ASP A 427 15.19 1.52 -19.97
C ASP A 427 14.63 2.30 -18.78
N ASP A 428 13.44 2.92 -18.90
CA ASP A 428 12.76 3.53 -17.78
C ASP A 428 12.38 2.51 -16.71
N VAL A 429 11.87 1.33 -17.10
CA VAL A 429 11.59 0.24 -16.13
C VAL A 429 12.86 -0.17 -15.40
N LEU A 430 14.00 -0.35 -16.12
CA LEU A 430 15.26 -0.72 -15.49
C LEU A 430 15.80 0.38 -14.57
N ALA A 431 15.59 1.64 -14.90
CA ALA A 431 15.94 2.76 -14.02
C ALA A 431 15.17 2.68 -12.69
N LEU A 432 13.87 2.43 -12.73
CA LEU A 432 13.03 2.24 -11.52
C LEU A 432 13.44 0.98 -10.74
N VAL A 433 13.69 -0.15 -11.43
CA VAL A 433 14.21 -1.37 -10.82
C VAL A 433 15.52 -1.10 -10.08
N ASN A 434 16.45 -0.37 -10.71
CA ASN A 434 17.76 -0.07 -10.09
C ASN A 434 17.60 0.81 -8.84
N ILE A 435 16.69 1.79 -8.86
CA ILE A 435 16.36 2.60 -7.68
C ILE A 435 15.91 1.70 -6.54
N ASN A 436 14.97 0.79 -6.80
CA ASN A 436 14.45 -0.14 -5.81
C ASN A 436 15.54 -1.07 -5.26
N LEU A 437 16.36 -1.66 -6.13
CA LEU A 437 17.43 -2.59 -5.72
C LEU A 437 18.51 -1.90 -4.87
N THR A 438 18.79 -0.62 -5.13
CA THR A 438 19.85 0.12 -4.44
C THR A 438 19.38 0.83 -3.17
N ASN A 439 18.06 1.05 -3.03
CA ASN A 439 17.51 1.88 -1.95
C ASN A 439 16.57 1.11 -0.99
N GLY A 440 16.69 -0.20 -0.88
CA GLY A 440 16.03 -0.96 0.18
C GLY A 440 14.78 -1.75 -0.23
N ALA A 441 14.37 -1.72 -1.51
CA ALA A 441 13.30 -2.58 -2.02
C ALA A 441 13.83 -3.83 -2.76
N GLN A 442 15.05 -4.27 -2.46
CA GLN A 442 15.60 -5.54 -2.94
C GLN A 442 14.89 -6.77 -2.33
N TYR A 443 13.99 -6.55 -1.38
CA TYR A 443 13.18 -7.60 -0.75
C TYR A 443 11.74 -7.62 -1.26
N VAL A 444 11.35 -6.65 -2.07
CA VAL A 444 10.04 -6.51 -2.71
C VAL A 444 10.04 -7.34 -3.99
N GLU A 445 9.17 -8.33 -4.08
CA GLU A 445 9.12 -9.30 -5.18
C GLU A 445 8.82 -8.68 -6.53
N GLU A 446 7.95 -7.68 -6.57
CA GLU A 446 7.59 -7.00 -7.82
C GLU A 446 8.80 -6.32 -8.48
N THR A 447 9.77 -5.86 -7.68
CA THR A 447 11.03 -5.31 -8.22
C THR A 447 11.75 -6.33 -9.09
N HIS A 448 11.85 -7.57 -8.61
CA HIS A 448 12.50 -8.66 -9.35
C HIS A 448 11.63 -9.16 -10.51
N TYR A 449 10.32 -9.16 -10.34
CA TYR A 449 9.38 -9.51 -11.41
C TYR A 449 9.52 -8.55 -12.60
N TRP A 450 9.43 -7.25 -12.39
CA TRP A 450 9.56 -6.26 -13.45
C TRP A 450 10.96 -6.29 -14.10
N HIS A 451 12.01 -6.57 -13.32
CA HIS A 451 13.33 -6.84 -13.89
C HIS A 451 13.30 -8.03 -14.86
N GLY A 452 12.68 -9.14 -14.43
CA GLY A 452 12.53 -10.34 -15.25
C GLY A 452 11.73 -10.09 -16.53
N ARG A 453 10.63 -9.32 -16.46
CA ARG A 453 9.80 -8.97 -17.62
C ARG A 453 10.60 -8.20 -18.68
N VAL A 454 11.43 -7.26 -18.28
CA VAL A 454 12.27 -6.52 -19.23
C VAL A 454 13.35 -7.42 -19.85
N LEU A 455 14.00 -8.26 -19.05
CA LEU A 455 15.02 -9.19 -19.56
C LEU A 455 14.39 -10.18 -20.57
N GLU A 456 13.21 -10.71 -20.27
CA GLU A 456 12.42 -11.55 -21.17
C GLU A 456 12.13 -10.82 -22.50
N ALA A 457 11.58 -9.61 -22.43
CA ALA A 457 11.25 -8.81 -23.61
C ALA A 457 12.48 -8.47 -24.48
N ARG A 458 13.67 -8.40 -23.87
CA ARG A 458 14.96 -8.18 -24.55
C ARG A 458 15.63 -9.47 -25.03
N GLY A 459 15.02 -10.64 -24.79
CA GLY A 459 15.54 -11.93 -25.20
C GLY A 459 16.60 -12.53 -24.28
N ASP A 460 16.91 -11.91 -23.14
CA ASP A 460 17.77 -12.50 -22.10
C ASP A 460 16.96 -13.46 -21.22
N ILE A 461 16.65 -14.64 -21.79
CA ILE A 461 15.86 -15.67 -21.13
C ILE A 461 16.55 -16.18 -19.84
N SER A 462 17.88 -16.27 -19.85
CA SER A 462 18.64 -16.71 -18.68
C SER A 462 18.52 -15.72 -17.53
N GLY A 463 18.69 -14.43 -17.82
CA GLY A 463 18.52 -13.35 -16.85
C GLY A 463 17.08 -13.26 -16.34
N ALA A 464 16.09 -13.40 -17.23
CA ALA A 464 14.68 -13.40 -16.86
C ALA A 464 14.33 -14.52 -15.87
N ARG A 465 14.78 -15.75 -16.13
CA ARG A 465 14.61 -16.88 -15.19
C ARG A 465 15.21 -16.61 -13.83
N GLN A 466 16.40 -16.02 -13.78
CA GLN A 466 17.04 -15.67 -12.52
C GLN A 466 16.24 -14.60 -11.76
N ALA A 467 15.73 -13.59 -12.46
CA ALA A 467 14.96 -12.50 -11.87
C ALA A 467 13.61 -13.02 -11.32
N PHE A 468 12.85 -13.81 -12.09
CA PHE A 468 11.61 -14.43 -11.60
C PHE A 468 11.86 -15.40 -10.44
N SER A 469 12.96 -16.17 -10.48
CA SER A 469 13.34 -17.02 -9.35
C SER A 469 13.66 -16.21 -8.09
N ARG A 470 14.24 -15.00 -8.22
CA ARG A 470 14.47 -14.09 -7.08
C ARG A 470 13.15 -13.55 -6.54
N ALA A 471 12.19 -13.17 -7.41
CA ALA A 471 10.87 -12.78 -6.97
C ALA A 471 10.22 -13.89 -6.10
N LEU A 472 10.26 -15.14 -6.58
CA LEU A 472 9.75 -16.31 -5.83
C LEU A 472 10.53 -16.64 -4.56
N GLN A 473 11.81 -16.26 -4.46
CA GLN A 473 12.58 -16.36 -3.21
C GLN A 473 12.12 -15.34 -2.18
N ARG A 474 11.60 -14.17 -2.60
CA ARG A 474 11.03 -13.15 -1.73
C ARG A 474 9.61 -13.52 -1.31
N ASN A 475 8.77 -13.85 -2.30
CA ASN A 475 7.40 -14.32 -2.06
C ASN A 475 7.14 -15.57 -2.91
N TYR A 476 7.20 -16.74 -2.28
CA TYR A 476 6.97 -18.01 -2.96
C TYR A 476 5.51 -18.21 -3.41
N LEU A 477 4.59 -17.33 -2.96
CA LEU A 477 3.18 -17.29 -3.34
C LEU A 477 2.90 -16.31 -4.49
N TYR A 478 3.91 -15.60 -4.98
CA TYR A 478 3.74 -14.59 -6.03
C TYR A 478 3.45 -15.26 -7.38
N GLU A 479 2.16 -15.27 -7.75
CA GLU A 479 1.65 -16.05 -8.88
C GLU A 479 2.16 -15.53 -10.23
N GLU A 480 2.30 -14.21 -10.40
CA GLU A 480 2.75 -13.59 -11.64
C GLU A 480 4.18 -14.02 -11.99
N ALA A 481 5.08 -14.07 -11.01
CA ALA A 481 6.45 -14.53 -11.25
C ALA A 481 6.49 -16.04 -11.51
N ARG A 482 5.62 -16.83 -10.90
CA ARG A 482 5.49 -18.26 -11.14
C ARG A 482 5.02 -18.51 -12.57
N ALA A 483 3.92 -17.88 -12.99
CA ALA A 483 3.37 -17.99 -14.34
C ALA A 483 4.40 -17.58 -15.40
N ALA A 484 5.13 -16.48 -15.17
CA ALA A 484 6.18 -16.02 -16.07
C ALA A 484 7.35 -17.02 -16.15
N LEU A 485 7.76 -17.61 -15.03
CA LEU A 485 8.82 -18.61 -15.01
C LEU A 485 8.40 -19.91 -15.72
N ASP A 486 7.16 -20.35 -15.52
CA ASP A 486 6.59 -21.54 -16.14
C ASP A 486 6.49 -21.36 -17.66
N SER A 487 6.10 -20.18 -18.14
CA SER A 487 6.04 -19.86 -19.58
C SER A 487 7.41 -19.93 -20.26
N LEU A 488 8.50 -19.60 -19.55
CA LEU A 488 9.88 -19.72 -20.07
C LEU A 488 10.40 -21.17 -20.09
N ASN A 489 9.71 -22.10 -19.47
CA ASN A 489 10.07 -23.52 -19.41
C ASN A 489 9.22 -24.39 -20.37
N ALA A 490 8.15 -23.83 -20.95
CA ALA A 490 7.28 -24.51 -21.92
C ALA A 490 7.86 -24.43 -23.32
#